data_c8388214c13277611aaacf22674d2e17
#
_entry.id   c8388214c13277611aaacf22674d2e17
#
_cell.length_a   1.000
_cell.length_b   1.000
_cell.length_c   1.000
_cell.angle_alpha   90.00
_cell.angle_beta   90.00
_cell.angle_gamma   90.00
#
_symmetry.space_group_name_H-M   'P 1'
#
loop_
_entity.id
_entity.type
_entity.pdbx_description
1 polymer ?
#
loop_
_entity_poly.entity_id
_entity_poly.type
_entity_poly.pdbx_seq_one_letter_code
_entity_poly.pdbx_strand_id
1 'polypeptide(L)'
;HTYSLVHDDLPAMDDDDLRRGQPTLHCAFDEATAILAGDGLQAAAFQRLTEIEALSAEQRLDMIGAVTKAVGFHGMVGGQALDLAAEHQAVPVTALRDIHSLKTGALISAAAEVGAICGGATRSQREALVRFAKAIGLAFQVTDDVLDVTGDSASLGKTAGKDERSEKSTYVSTLGLEGAQQE
;
A
#
# COMPACT_ATOMS: atom_id res chain seq x y z
N HIS A 1 -7.26 -0.78 3.42
CA HIS A 1 -6.47 -1.44 2.37
C HIS A 1 -7.31 -1.79 1.13
N THR A 2 -8.45 -2.50 1.27
CA THR A 2 -9.25 -2.92 0.10
C THR A 2 -9.68 -1.73 -0.77
N TYR A 3 -10.09 -0.60 -0.19
CA TYR A 3 -10.46 0.58 -0.96
C TYR A 3 -9.32 1.09 -1.86
N SER A 4 -8.08 1.06 -1.35
CA SER A 4 -6.92 1.54 -2.10
C SER A 4 -6.60 0.64 -3.28
N LEU A 5 -6.82 -0.67 -3.18
CA LEU A 5 -6.68 -1.59 -4.31
C LEU A 5 -7.76 -1.35 -5.37
N VAL A 6 -9.02 -1.11 -4.95
CA VAL A 6 -10.11 -0.80 -5.88
C VAL A 6 -9.84 0.46 -6.68
N HIS A 7 -9.28 1.50 -6.04
CA HIS A 7 -8.91 2.74 -6.72
C HIS A 7 -7.65 2.59 -7.56
N ASP A 8 -6.67 1.82 -7.08
CA ASP A 8 -5.41 1.57 -7.79
C ASP A 8 -5.63 0.81 -9.12
N ASP A 9 -6.63 -0.07 -9.16
CA ASP A 9 -6.99 -0.85 -10.35
C ASP A 9 -7.67 -0.03 -11.46
N LEU A 10 -8.11 1.22 -11.19
CA LEU A 10 -8.84 2.05 -12.16
C LEU A 10 -7.99 2.41 -13.38
N PRO A 11 -8.61 2.66 -14.55
CA PRO A 11 -7.89 3.06 -15.77
C PRO A 11 -7.06 4.35 -15.65
N ALA A 12 -7.42 5.23 -14.71
CA ALA A 12 -6.65 6.45 -14.41
C ALA A 12 -5.46 6.22 -13.47
N MET A 13 -5.24 4.98 -13.03
CA MET A 13 -4.18 4.55 -12.13
C MET A 13 -3.38 3.42 -12.78
N ASP A 14 -3.37 2.22 -12.21
CA ASP A 14 -2.58 1.10 -12.73
C ASP A 14 -3.25 0.35 -13.90
N ASP A 15 -4.53 0.64 -14.22
CA ASP A 15 -5.33 0.04 -15.30
C ASP A 15 -5.27 -1.50 -15.29
N ASP A 16 -5.64 -2.09 -14.15
CA ASP A 16 -5.58 -3.53 -13.94
C ASP A 16 -6.92 -4.21 -14.23
N ASP A 17 -6.91 -5.19 -15.14
CA ASP A 17 -8.09 -6.02 -15.45
C ASP A 17 -8.34 -7.12 -14.41
N LEU A 18 -7.29 -7.59 -13.73
CA LEU A 18 -7.34 -8.71 -12.80
C LEU A 18 -6.68 -8.40 -11.46
N ARG A 19 -7.33 -8.76 -10.37
CA ARG A 19 -6.82 -8.71 -9.01
C ARG A 19 -7.04 -10.05 -8.31
N ARG A 20 -5.97 -10.72 -7.90
CA ARG A 20 -6.03 -12.05 -7.24
C ARG A 20 -6.78 -13.09 -8.07
N GLY A 21 -6.61 -13.04 -9.40
CA GLY A 21 -7.24 -13.96 -10.34
C GLY A 21 -8.74 -13.69 -10.62
N GLN A 22 -9.29 -12.57 -10.12
CA GLN A 22 -10.67 -12.15 -10.38
C GLN A 22 -10.67 -10.83 -11.16
N PRO A 23 -11.69 -10.56 -12.00
CA PRO A 23 -11.85 -9.26 -12.62
C PRO A 23 -11.85 -8.14 -11.57
N THR A 24 -11.16 -7.03 -11.86
CA THR A 24 -11.19 -5.83 -11.03
C THR A 24 -12.58 -5.21 -11.02
N LEU A 25 -12.86 -4.34 -10.04
CA LEU A 25 -14.23 -3.88 -9.82
C LEU A 25 -14.75 -3.06 -11.00
N HIS A 26 -13.89 -2.24 -11.63
CA HIS A 26 -14.28 -1.45 -12.81
C HIS A 26 -14.54 -2.31 -14.05
N CYS A 27 -13.83 -3.45 -14.18
CA CYS A 27 -14.08 -4.42 -15.24
C CYS A 27 -15.34 -5.25 -15.00
N ALA A 28 -15.62 -5.62 -13.74
CA ALA A 28 -16.78 -6.43 -13.37
C ALA A 28 -18.10 -5.64 -13.41
N PHE A 29 -18.04 -4.32 -13.18
CA PHE A 29 -19.19 -3.42 -13.12
C PHE A 29 -18.94 -2.21 -14.04
N ASP A 30 -18.43 -1.11 -13.49
CA ASP A 30 -18.03 0.12 -14.18
C ASP A 30 -17.11 0.98 -13.29
N GLU A 31 -16.48 2.01 -13.87
CA GLU A 31 -15.57 2.91 -13.15
C GLU A 31 -16.28 3.70 -12.04
N ALA A 32 -17.50 4.18 -12.27
CA ALA A 32 -18.25 4.95 -11.27
C ALA A 32 -18.55 4.09 -10.04
N THR A 33 -18.96 2.84 -10.25
CA THR A 33 -19.17 1.86 -9.17
C THR A 33 -17.87 1.60 -8.40
N ALA A 34 -16.74 1.47 -9.09
CA ALA A 34 -15.44 1.24 -8.45
C ALA A 34 -15.02 2.45 -7.60
N ILE A 35 -15.16 3.68 -8.10
CA ILE A 35 -14.86 4.91 -7.36
C ILE A 35 -15.71 4.99 -6.09
N LEU A 36 -17.04 4.86 -6.22
CA LEU A 36 -17.97 4.95 -5.11
C LEU A 36 -17.77 3.82 -4.07
N ALA A 37 -17.42 2.61 -4.52
CA ALA A 37 -17.11 1.51 -3.63
C ALA A 37 -15.85 1.77 -2.81
N GLY A 38 -14.79 2.31 -3.43
CA GLY A 38 -13.58 2.72 -2.72
C GLY A 38 -13.85 3.80 -1.67
N ASP A 39 -14.58 4.86 -2.04
CA ASP A 39 -14.99 5.94 -1.12
C ASP A 39 -15.80 5.41 0.06
N GLY A 40 -16.80 4.56 -0.25
CA GLY A 40 -17.64 3.94 0.77
C GLY A 40 -16.86 3.02 1.72
N LEU A 41 -15.93 2.24 1.21
CA LEU A 41 -15.07 1.38 2.02
C LEU A 41 -14.13 2.17 2.94
N GLN A 42 -13.58 3.29 2.47
CA GLN A 42 -12.76 4.16 3.30
C GLN A 42 -13.59 4.79 4.43
N ALA A 43 -14.77 5.32 4.13
CA ALA A 43 -15.69 5.87 5.14
C ALA A 43 -16.11 4.80 6.15
N ALA A 44 -16.46 3.60 5.70
CA ALA A 44 -16.81 2.47 6.55
C ALA A 44 -15.67 2.04 7.48
N ALA A 45 -14.42 2.11 7.01
CA ALA A 45 -13.26 1.83 7.86
C ALA A 45 -13.17 2.79 9.05
N PHE A 46 -13.32 4.09 8.84
CA PHE A 46 -13.33 5.08 9.92
C PHE A 46 -14.54 4.91 10.84
N GLN A 47 -15.71 4.64 10.30
CA GLN A 47 -16.90 4.35 11.10
C GLN A 47 -16.64 3.16 12.04
N ARG A 48 -16.07 2.05 11.54
CA ARG A 48 -15.74 0.88 12.37
C ARG A 48 -14.78 1.20 13.51
N LEU A 49 -13.80 2.07 13.30
CA LEU A 49 -12.88 2.49 14.37
C LEU A 49 -13.61 3.26 15.48
N THR A 50 -14.66 4.01 15.15
CA THR A 50 -15.47 4.72 16.17
C THR A 50 -16.38 3.82 17.00
N GLU A 51 -16.74 2.65 16.47
CA GLU A 51 -17.73 1.72 17.06
C GLU A 51 -17.10 0.65 17.97
N ILE A 52 -15.78 0.64 18.18
CA ILE A 52 -15.11 -0.38 19.02
C ILE A 52 -15.40 -0.10 20.50
N GLU A 53 -16.44 -0.70 21.04
CA GLU A 53 -16.91 -0.47 22.42
C GLU A 53 -15.89 -0.90 23.49
N ALA A 54 -15.05 -1.91 23.21
CA ALA A 54 -14.03 -2.40 24.13
C ALA A 54 -12.86 -1.43 24.37
N LEU A 55 -12.77 -0.33 23.58
CA LEU A 55 -11.70 0.65 23.65
C LEU A 55 -12.21 2.00 24.17
N SER A 56 -11.34 2.72 24.88
CA SER A 56 -11.62 4.08 25.31
C SER A 56 -11.77 5.04 24.11
N ALA A 57 -12.43 6.19 24.30
CA ALA A 57 -12.54 7.21 23.28
C ALA A 57 -11.16 7.73 22.81
N GLU A 58 -10.19 7.82 23.73
CA GLU A 58 -8.82 8.24 23.44
C GLU A 58 -8.11 7.19 22.55
N GLN A 59 -8.22 5.90 22.88
CA GLN A 59 -7.64 4.84 22.03
C GLN A 59 -8.26 4.82 20.64
N ARG A 60 -9.57 5.00 20.51
CA ARG A 60 -10.25 5.10 19.21
C ARG A 60 -9.76 6.30 18.42
N LEU A 61 -9.58 7.46 19.07
CA LEU A 61 -9.06 8.66 18.44
C LEU A 61 -7.61 8.48 17.97
N ASP A 62 -6.76 7.85 18.78
CA ASP A 62 -5.39 7.50 18.41
C ASP A 62 -5.36 6.61 17.14
N MET A 63 -6.22 5.58 17.09
CA MET A 63 -6.33 4.69 15.93
C MET A 63 -6.79 5.43 14.67
N ILE A 64 -7.82 6.28 14.80
CA ILE A 64 -8.31 7.12 13.70
C ILE A 64 -7.18 8.03 13.22
N GLY A 65 -6.44 8.66 14.12
CA GLY A 65 -5.29 9.51 13.80
C GLY A 65 -4.19 8.77 13.05
N ALA A 66 -3.82 7.55 13.51
CA ALA A 66 -2.84 6.70 12.84
C ALA A 66 -3.27 6.33 11.41
N VAL A 67 -4.52 5.88 11.24
CA VAL A 67 -5.07 5.49 9.93
C VAL A 67 -5.21 6.71 9.01
N THR A 68 -5.74 7.84 9.50
CA THR A 68 -5.92 9.06 8.71
C THR A 68 -4.59 9.57 8.15
N LYS A 69 -3.54 9.57 8.99
CA LYS A 69 -2.19 9.95 8.56
C LYS A 69 -1.66 8.99 7.47
N ALA A 70 -1.88 7.69 7.65
CA ALA A 70 -1.36 6.67 6.75
C ALA A 70 -2.06 6.64 5.40
N VAL A 71 -3.35 6.97 5.32
CA VAL A 71 -4.10 7.01 4.05
C VAL A 71 -4.01 8.36 3.32
N GLY A 72 -3.63 9.42 4.02
CA GLY A 72 -3.65 10.80 3.51
C GLY A 72 -2.43 11.21 2.69
N PHE A 73 -2.25 12.52 2.53
CA PHE A 73 -1.17 13.13 1.73
C PHE A 73 0.24 12.82 2.25
N HIS A 74 0.40 12.56 3.55
CA HIS A 74 1.66 12.16 4.17
C HIS A 74 1.79 10.64 4.31
N GLY A 75 1.00 9.89 3.54
CA GLY A 75 0.97 8.43 3.49
C GLY A 75 0.62 7.95 2.08
N MET A 76 -0.29 6.99 1.99
CA MET A 76 -0.58 6.26 0.76
C MET A 76 -0.99 7.16 -0.42
N VAL A 77 -1.87 8.14 -0.23
CA VAL A 77 -2.29 9.04 -1.32
C VAL A 77 -1.12 9.89 -1.83
N GLY A 78 -0.28 10.40 -0.92
CA GLY A 78 0.94 11.10 -1.32
C GLY A 78 1.94 10.20 -2.04
N GLY A 79 2.10 8.96 -1.55
CA GLY A 79 2.93 7.94 -2.20
C GLY A 79 2.43 7.58 -3.60
N GLN A 80 1.13 7.41 -3.78
CA GLN A 80 0.50 7.16 -5.08
C GLN A 80 0.73 8.32 -6.06
N ALA A 81 0.57 9.56 -5.60
CA ALA A 81 0.83 10.74 -6.44
C ALA A 81 2.30 10.83 -6.88
N LEU A 82 3.24 10.47 -6.00
CA LEU A 82 4.67 10.42 -6.35
C LEU A 82 4.98 9.26 -7.29
N ASP A 83 4.34 8.12 -7.14
CA ASP A 83 4.49 6.95 -7.99
C ASP A 83 4.06 7.27 -9.43
N LEU A 84 2.87 7.84 -9.61
CA LEU A 84 2.37 8.30 -10.91
C LEU A 84 3.28 9.38 -11.53
N ALA A 85 3.77 10.33 -10.72
CA ALA A 85 4.69 11.36 -11.21
C ALA A 85 6.07 10.81 -11.61
N ALA A 86 6.45 9.63 -11.10
CA ALA A 86 7.70 8.95 -11.41
C ALA A 86 7.61 8.02 -12.63
N GLU A 87 6.42 7.77 -13.19
CA GLU A 87 6.25 6.98 -14.41
C GLU A 87 7.05 7.58 -15.56
N HIS A 88 7.63 6.71 -16.39
CA HIS A 88 8.49 7.07 -17.52
C HIS A 88 9.76 7.88 -17.14
N GLN A 89 10.14 7.87 -15.86
CA GLN A 89 11.33 8.57 -15.35
C GLN A 89 12.23 7.62 -14.57
N ALA A 90 13.53 7.69 -14.81
CA ALA A 90 14.50 7.02 -13.94
C ALA A 90 14.65 7.81 -12.64
N VAL A 91 14.21 7.21 -11.52
CA VAL A 91 14.36 7.84 -10.20
C VAL A 91 15.47 7.17 -9.40
N PRO A 92 16.20 7.91 -8.56
CA PRO A 92 17.22 7.33 -7.69
C PRO A 92 16.57 6.42 -6.63
N VAL A 93 17.32 5.43 -6.14
CA VAL A 93 16.84 4.46 -5.13
C VAL A 93 16.29 5.14 -3.87
N THR A 94 16.81 6.29 -3.48
CA THR A 94 16.30 7.07 -2.34
C THR A 94 14.88 7.55 -2.57
N ALA A 95 14.57 8.08 -3.77
CA ALA A 95 13.21 8.50 -4.11
C ALA A 95 12.27 7.29 -4.22
N LEU A 96 12.74 6.17 -4.76
CA LEU A 96 11.97 4.92 -4.82
C LEU A 96 11.61 4.42 -3.41
N ARG A 97 12.57 4.46 -2.46
CA ARG A 97 12.30 4.14 -1.05
C ARG A 97 11.24 5.06 -0.41
N ASP A 98 11.29 6.35 -0.71
CA ASP A 98 10.30 7.31 -0.21
C ASP A 98 8.91 7.02 -0.77
N ILE A 99 8.79 6.77 -2.07
CA ILE A 99 7.53 6.37 -2.73
C ILE A 99 6.95 5.13 -2.05
N HIS A 100 7.73 4.07 -1.94
CA HIS A 100 7.27 2.79 -1.36
C HIS A 100 6.98 2.90 0.14
N SER A 101 7.74 3.70 0.88
CA SER A 101 7.48 3.98 2.29
C SER A 101 6.11 4.64 2.50
N LEU A 102 5.73 5.53 1.60
CA LEU A 102 4.45 6.23 1.64
C LEU A 102 3.31 5.38 1.05
N LYS A 103 3.45 4.90 -0.19
CA LYS A 103 2.40 4.16 -0.91
C LYS A 103 2.02 2.87 -0.16
N THR A 104 2.99 2.12 0.32
CA THR A 104 2.82 0.78 0.91
C THR A 104 3.12 0.76 2.41
N GLY A 105 4.28 1.27 2.80
CA GLY A 105 4.79 1.18 4.18
C GLY A 105 3.94 1.91 5.21
N ALA A 106 3.30 3.02 4.84
CA ALA A 106 2.47 3.80 5.75
C ALA A 106 1.27 3.00 6.29
N LEU A 107 0.53 2.31 5.42
CA LEU A 107 -0.61 1.49 5.83
C LEU A 107 -0.20 0.23 6.61
N ILE A 108 0.91 -0.41 6.25
CA ILE A 108 1.47 -1.54 7.02
C ILE A 108 1.84 -1.08 8.43
N SER A 109 2.47 0.08 8.54
CA SER A 109 2.85 0.67 9.83
C SER A 109 1.63 1.04 10.68
N ALA A 110 0.59 1.63 10.06
CA ALA A 110 -0.64 1.97 10.76
C ALA A 110 -1.40 0.72 11.22
N ALA A 111 -1.41 -0.37 10.45
CA ALA A 111 -2.02 -1.62 10.86
C ALA A 111 -1.34 -2.19 12.13
N ALA A 112 0.00 -2.16 12.19
CA ALA A 112 0.76 -2.56 13.36
C ALA A 112 0.49 -1.66 14.58
N GLU A 113 0.42 -0.33 14.36
CA GLU A 113 0.13 0.64 15.41
C GLU A 113 -1.28 0.47 15.98
N VAL A 114 -2.28 0.32 15.11
CA VAL A 114 -3.68 0.03 15.50
C VAL A 114 -3.77 -1.25 16.31
N GLY A 115 -3.11 -2.33 15.87
CA GLY A 115 -3.04 -3.58 16.62
C GLY A 115 -2.38 -3.40 17.98
N ALA A 116 -1.32 -2.62 18.08
CA ALA A 116 -0.64 -2.30 19.33
C ALA A 116 -1.54 -1.51 20.31
N ILE A 117 -2.31 -0.53 19.79
CA ILE A 117 -3.28 0.24 20.60
C ILE A 117 -4.36 -0.71 21.14
N CYS A 118 -4.93 -1.57 20.29
CA CYS A 118 -5.92 -2.57 20.71
C CYS A 118 -5.38 -3.52 21.78
N GLY A 119 -4.11 -3.93 21.68
CA GLY A 119 -3.42 -4.78 22.64
C GLY A 119 -2.96 -4.08 23.93
N GLY A 120 -3.24 -2.78 24.09
CA GLY A 120 -2.84 -2.02 25.28
C GLY A 120 -1.31 -1.81 25.37
N ALA A 121 -0.60 -1.82 24.24
CA ALA A 121 0.85 -1.67 24.22
C ALA A 121 1.30 -0.30 24.77
N THR A 122 2.39 -0.32 25.51
CA THR A 122 3.04 0.90 25.97
C THR A 122 3.57 1.71 24.77
N ARG A 123 3.85 2.99 24.97
CA ARG A 123 4.43 3.86 23.95
C ARG A 123 5.72 3.25 23.32
N SER A 124 6.63 2.74 24.15
CA SER A 124 7.87 2.12 23.68
C SER A 124 7.61 0.87 22.81
N GLN A 125 6.63 0.04 23.18
CA GLN A 125 6.23 -1.13 22.40
C GLN A 125 5.60 -0.72 21.06
N ARG A 126 4.73 0.31 21.05
CA ARG A 126 4.15 0.85 19.81
C ARG A 126 5.25 1.35 18.87
N GLU A 127 6.20 2.15 19.38
CA GLU A 127 7.32 2.66 18.59
C GLU A 127 8.19 1.53 18.02
N ALA A 128 8.43 0.46 18.78
CA ALA A 128 9.16 -0.72 18.31
C ALA A 128 8.42 -1.46 17.20
N LEU A 129 7.11 -1.68 17.36
CA LEU A 129 6.25 -2.33 16.36
C LEU A 129 6.15 -1.50 15.08
N VAL A 130 6.06 -0.17 15.17
CA VAL A 130 6.06 0.71 13.99
C VAL A 130 7.39 0.67 13.25
N ARG A 131 8.53 0.64 13.97
CA ARG A 131 9.85 0.46 13.32
C ARG A 131 9.95 -0.89 12.60
N PHE A 132 9.50 -1.96 13.24
CA PHE A 132 9.44 -3.29 12.63
C PHE A 132 8.54 -3.30 11.39
N ALA A 133 7.36 -2.71 11.48
CA ALA A 133 6.41 -2.65 10.36
C ALA A 133 6.95 -1.85 9.16
N LYS A 134 7.74 -0.80 9.41
CA LYS A 134 8.43 -0.06 8.33
C LYS A 134 9.45 -0.93 7.60
N ALA A 135 10.24 -1.71 8.34
CA ALA A 135 11.19 -2.65 7.74
C ALA A 135 10.48 -3.75 6.93
N ILE A 136 9.37 -4.29 7.45
CA ILE A 136 8.53 -5.25 6.72
C ILE A 136 7.92 -4.63 5.46
N GLY A 137 7.46 -3.37 5.53
CA GLY A 137 6.92 -2.67 4.37
C GLY A 137 7.94 -2.48 3.24
N LEU A 138 9.18 -2.17 3.59
CA LEU A 138 10.29 -2.10 2.63
C LEU A 138 10.60 -3.48 2.04
N ALA A 139 10.80 -4.48 2.88
CA ALA A 139 11.07 -5.85 2.45
C ALA A 139 9.96 -6.41 1.55
N PHE A 140 8.69 -6.10 1.86
CA PHE A 140 7.53 -6.48 1.05
C PHE A 140 7.67 -5.92 -0.38
N GLN A 141 7.98 -4.64 -0.51
CA GLN A 141 8.08 -4.00 -1.82
C GLN A 141 9.29 -4.50 -2.61
N VAL A 142 10.46 -4.63 -1.97
CA VAL A 142 11.65 -5.20 -2.63
C VAL A 142 11.35 -6.62 -3.11
N THR A 143 10.67 -7.42 -2.30
CA THR A 143 10.28 -8.79 -2.67
C THR A 143 9.28 -8.80 -3.83
N ASP A 144 8.31 -7.88 -3.85
CA ASP A 144 7.32 -7.77 -4.93
C ASP A 144 8.01 -7.45 -6.27
N ASP A 145 8.93 -6.47 -6.28
CA ASP A 145 9.73 -6.10 -7.45
C ASP A 145 10.61 -7.27 -7.96
N VAL A 146 11.22 -8.05 -7.04
CA VAL A 146 12.02 -9.23 -7.41
C VAL A 146 11.11 -10.32 -7.99
N LEU A 147 9.94 -10.54 -7.40
CA LEU A 147 8.99 -11.54 -7.87
C LEU A 147 8.37 -11.17 -9.22
N ASP A 148 8.15 -9.89 -9.51
CA ASP A 148 7.62 -9.44 -10.80
C ASP A 148 8.55 -9.85 -11.96
N VAL A 149 9.87 -9.86 -11.73
CA VAL A 149 10.88 -10.23 -12.72
C VAL A 149 11.17 -11.74 -12.74
N THR A 150 11.10 -12.42 -11.57
CA THR A 150 11.51 -13.83 -11.44
C THR A 150 10.34 -14.81 -11.39
N GLY A 151 9.12 -14.33 -11.10
CA GLY A 151 7.91 -15.16 -10.97
C GLY A 151 7.19 -15.41 -12.30
N ASP A 152 6.30 -16.39 -12.29
CA ASP A 152 5.36 -16.61 -13.38
C ASP A 152 3.97 -16.06 -13.06
N SER A 153 3.21 -15.66 -14.08
CA SER A 153 1.87 -15.04 -13.91
C SER A 153 0.87 -15.96 -13.21
N ALA A 154 1.05 -17.28 -13.27
CA ALA A 154 0.15 -18.24 -12.64
C ALA A 154 0.35 -18.26 -11.10
N SER A 155 1.61 -18.14 -10.65
CA SER A 155 1.95 -18.08 -9.23
C SER A 155 1.67 -16.72 -8.61
N LEU A 156 1.78 -15.63 -9.38
CA LEU A 156 1.59 -14.26 -8.90
C LEU A 156 0.11 -13.85 -8.76
N GLY A 157 -0.81 -14.50 -9.50
CA GLY A 157 -2.22 -14.11 -9.55
C GLY A 157 -2.49 -12.71 -10.13
N LYS A 158 -1.47 -12.12 -10.78
CA LYS A 158 -1.48 -10.87 -11.54
C LYS A 158 -0.62 -11.03 -12.80
N THR A 159 -0.73 -10.10 -13.75
CA THR A 159 0.13 -10.10 -14.95
C THR A 159 1.58 -9.80 -14.54
N ALA A 160 2.51 -10.73 -14.83
CA ALA A 160 3.93 -10.52 -14.61
C ALA A 160 4.54 -9.54 -15.62
N GLY A 161 5.62 -8.84 -15.24
CA GLY A 161 6.33 -7.90 -16.11
C GLY A 161 5.52 -6.61 -16.40
N LYS A 162 4.60 -6.24 -15.51
CA LYS A 162 3.79 -5.04 -15.66
C LYS A 162 4.60 -3.78 -15.46
N ASP A 163 5.50 -3.78 -14.47
CA ASP A 163 6.36 -2.64 -14.16
C ASP A 163 7.28 -2.28 -15.33
N GLU A 164 7.77 -3.28 -16.07
CA GLU A 164 8.54 -3.07 -17.28
C GLU A 164 7.71 -2.44 -18.40
N ARG A 165 6.44 -2.85 -18.56
CA ARG A 165 5.53 -2.25 -19.57
C ARG A 165 5.14 -0.82 -19.25
N SER A 166 5.02 -0.48 -17.96
CA SER A 166 4.69 0.86 -17.47
C SER A 166 5.92 1.75 -17.35
N GLU A 167 7.13 1.23 -17.70
CA GLU A 167 8.41 1.92 -17.53
C GLU A 167 8.60 2.47 -16.11
N LYS A 168 8.06 1.75 -15.09
CA LYS A 168 8.22 2.11 -13.68
C LYS A 168 9.63 1.78 -13.20
N SER A 169 10.20 2.69 -12.41
CA SER A 169 11.43 2.39 -11.69
C SER A 169 11.14 1.41 -10.55
N THR A 170 11.91 0.31 -10.49
CA THR A 170 11.84 -0.72 -9.45
C THR A 170 13.19 -0.86 -8.78
N TYR A 171 13.27 -1.58 -7.64
CA TYR A 171 14.56 -1.92 -7.06
C TYR A 171 15.42 -2.74 -8.03
N VAL A 172 14.80 -3.63 -8.80
CA VAL A 172 15.52 -4.44 -9.79
C VAL A 172 16.04 -3.60 -10.95
N SER A 173 15.26 -2.66 -11.49
CA SER A 173 15.72 -1.78 -12.57
C SER A 173 16.80 -0.80 -12.11
N THR A 174 16.79 -0.41 -10.83
CA THR A 174 17.70 0.60 -10.27
C THR A 174 19.00 0.00 -9.74
N LEU A 175 18.96 -1.18 -9.09
CA LEU A 175 20.08 -1.82 -8.41
C LEU A 175 20.57 -3.11 -9.11
N GLY A 176 19.84 -3.59 -10.10
CA GLY A 176 19.98 -4.95 -10.62
C GLY A 176 19.39 -6.00 -9.68
N LEU A 177 19.16 -7.21 -10.16
CA LEU A 177 18.53 -8.29 -9.40
C LEU A 177 19.31 -8.64 -8.12
N GLU A 178 20.63 -8.80 -8.21
CA GLU A 178 21.47 -9.10 -7.05
C GLU A 178 21.47 -7.96 -6.02
N GLY A 179 21.51 -6.70 -6.48
CA GLY A 179 21.44 -5.53 -5.61
C GLY A 179 20.09 -5.43 -4.90
N ALA A 180 18.98 -5.67 -5.59
CA ALA A 180 17.65 -5.71 -5.01
C ALA A 180 17.51 -6.82 -3.94
N GLN A 181 18.09 -7.99 -4.17
CA GLN A 181 18.07 -9.10 -3.19
C GLN A 181 18.91 -8.84 -1.93
N GLN A 182 19.84 -7.89 -1.96
CA GLN A 182 20.68 -7.51 -0.83
C GLN A 182 20.10 -6.32 -0.02
N GLU A 183 19.13 -5.58 -0.61
CA GLU A 183 18.45 -4.46 0.04
C GLU A 183 17.57 -4.94 1.19
#